data_9f21afeb5929c397230192fa4bb4275e
#
_entry.id   9f21afeb5929c397230192fa4bb4275e
#
_cell.length_a   1.000
_cell.length_b   1.000
_cell.length_c   1.000
_cell.angle_alpha   90.00
_cell.angle_beta   90.00
_cell.angle_gamma   90.00
#
_symmetry.space_group_name_H-M   'P 1'
#
loop_
_entity.id
_entity.type
_entity.pdbx_description
1 polymer ?
#
loop_
_entity_poly.entity_id
_entity_poly.type
_entity_poly.pdbx_seq_one_letter_code
_entity_poly.pdbx_strand_id
1 'polypeptide(L)'
;MPVSVRTAVVAERRALEELMMRASVAGTRYGVELRANPDAVSVAREQFADGLVRVAEGDDGSVAGFAVLLPPVDGACELDAIFVEPEVMGSGVGRALMEDAAERALAWGATAIEVVANPDAAGFYERAGFTAGSEVATRFGPGLRMRRAVGPP
;
A
#
# COMPACT_ATOMS: atom_id res chain seq x y z
N MET A 1 2.54 19.55 3.81
CA MET A 1 1.99 19.48 2.44
C MET A 1 0.60 18.89 2.50
N PRO A 2 -0.42 19.60 2.02
CA PRO A 2 -1.76 19.03 1.97
C PRO A 2 -1.79 17.85 1.00
N VAL A 3 -2.41 16.77 1.43
CA VAL A 3 -2.54 15.56 0.64
C VAL A 3 -4.01 15.18 0.58
N SER A 4 -4.51 14.95 -0.62
CA SER A 4 -5.86 14.43 -0.82
C SER A 4 -5.80 13.04 -1.43
N VAL A 5 -6.77 12.20 -1.10
CA VAL A 5 -6.83 10.81 -1.59
C VAL A 5 -8.11 10.64 -2.41
N ARG A 6 -7.98 10.03 -3.58
CA ARG A 6 -9.10 9.78 -4.48
C ARG A 6 -8.98 8.40 -5.13
N THR A 7 -10.06 7.94 -5.74
CA THR A 7 -10.04 6.69 -6.52
C THR A 7 -9.25 6.92 -7.82
N ALA A 8 -8.39 5.99 -8.14
CA ALA A 8 -7.62 6.02 -9.39
C ALA A 8 -8.48 5.57 -10.58
N VAL A 9 -8.10 6.00 -11.78
CA VAL A 9 -8.70 5.52 -13.03
C VAL A 9 -7.71 4.60 -13.74
N VAL A 10 -8.21 3.69 -14.56
CA VAL A 10 -7.38 2.67 -15.22
C VAL A 10 -6.29 3.28 -16.11
N ALA A 11 -6.52 4.48 -16.66
CA ALA A 11 -5.52 5.18 -17.46
C ALA A 11 -4.25 5.50 -16.67
N GLU A 12 -4.32 5.51 -15.35
CA GLU A 12 -3.17 5.77 -14.47
C GLU A 12 -2.34 4.53 -14.18
N ARG A 13 -2.80 3.35 -14.61
CA ARG A 13 -2.19 2.07 -14.26
C ARG A 13 -0.68 2.04 -14.51
N ARG A 14 -0.27 2.43 -15.72
CA ARG A 14 1.15 2.41 -16.09
C ARG A 14 1.99 3.34 -15.22
N ALA A 15 1.49 4.54 -14.97
CA ALA A 15 2.20 5.51 -14.14
C ALA A 15 2.34 5.00 -12.70
N LEU A 16 1.32 4.32 -12.17
CA LEU A 16 1.37 3.76 -10.83
C LEU A 16 2.32 2.57 -10.75
N GLU A 17 2.38 1.74 -11.78
CA GLU A 17 3.34 0.63 -11.83
C GLU A 17 4.78 1.14 -11.90
N GLU A 18 5.01 2.22 -12.62
CA GLU A 18 6.32 2.88 -12.66
C GLU A 18 6.71 3.45 -11.29
N LEU A 19 5.76 4.08 -10.61
CA LEU A 19 5.96 4.56 -9.23
C LEU A 19 6.28 3.41 -8.29
N MET A 20 5.52 2.32 -8.39
CA MET A 20 5.73 1.12 -7.58
C MET A 20 7.15 0.57 -7.77
N MET A 21 7.64 0.53 -9.01
CA MET A 21 8.99 0.08 -9.30
C MET A 21 10.03 1.01 -8.66
N ARG A 22 9.89 2.33 -8.82
CA ARG A 22 10.82 3.30 -8.21
C ARG A 22 10.87 3.15 -6.70
N ALA A 23 9.71 3.05 -6.06
CA ALA A 23 9.61 2.92 -4.62
C ALA A 23 10.20 1.59 -4.13
N SER A 24 9.95 0.51 -4.86
CA SER A 24 10.46 -0.82 -4.50
C SER A 24 11.97 -0.90 -4.61
N VAL A 25 12.54 -0.35 -5.68
CA VAL A 25 13.98 -0.35 -5.89
C VAL A 25 14.70 0.51 -4.85
N ALA A 26 14.12 1.66 -4.51
CA ALA A 26 14.73 2.61 -3.56
C ALA A 26 14.64 2.13 -2.11
N GLY A 27 13.57 1.41 -1.74
CA GLY A 27 13.24 1.15 -0.35
C GLY A 27 13.39 -0.29 0.12
N THR A 28 13.82 -1.23 -0.71
CA THR A 28 13.83 -2.63 -0.33
C THR A 28 15.11 -3.36 -0.69
N ARG A 29 15.46 -4.37 0.14
CA ARG A 29 16.55 -5.33 -0.13
C ARG A 29 16.31 -6.16 -1.38
N TYR A 30 15.07 -6.22 -1.87
CA TYR A 30 14.70 -7.01 -3.04
C TYR A 30 14.66 -6.21 -4.34
N GLY A 31 15.20 -4.99 -4.33
CA GLY A 31 15.18 -4.10 -5.49
C GLY A 31 15.80 -4.71 -6.76
N VAL A 32 16.90 -5.46 -6.61
CA VAL A 32 17.58 -6.10 -7.74
C VAL A 32 16.67 -7.16 -8.36
N GLU A 33 16.05 -8.01 -7.54
CA GLU A 33 15.15 -9.07 -7.99
C GLU A 33 13.90 -8.50 -8.63
N LEU A 34 13.36 -7.41 -8.10
CA LEU A 34 12.18 -6.74 -8.66
C LEU A 34 12.49 -6.13 -10.02
N ARG A 35 13.66 -5.53 -10.17
CA ARG A 35 14.11 -4.96 -11.45
C ARG A 35 14.28 -6.05 -12.51
N ALA A 36 14.75 -7.23 -12.11
CA ALA A 36 14.93 -8.38 -13.00
C ALA A 36 13.61 -9.09 -13.31
N ASN A 37 12.55 -8.85 -12.53
CA ASN A 37 11.25 -9.50 -12.66
C ASN A 37 10.14 -8.45 -12.66
N PRO A 38 10.03 -7.61 -13.70
CA PRO A 38 9.05 -6.51 -13.71
C PRO A 38 7.60 -6.97 -13.65
N ASP A 39 7.31 -8.23 -13.97
CA ASP A 39 5.98 -8.81 -13.82
C ASP A 39 5.51 -8.86 -12.35
N ALA A 40 6.45 -8.83 -11.40
CA ALA A 40 6.11 -8.79 -9.98
C ALA A 40 5.65 -7.40 -9.53
N VAL A 41 5.85 -6.38 -10.35
CA VAL A 41 5.49 -4.99 -10.05
C VAL A 41 4.34 -4.61 -10.97
N SER A 42 3.14 -5.06 -10.61
CA SER A 42 1.95 -4.83 -11.43
C SER A 42 0.72 -4.57 -10.56
N VAL A 43 -0.23 -3.83 -11.13
CA VAL A 43 -1.54 -3.57 -10.52
C VAL A 43 -2.59 -4.08 -11.49
N ALA A 44 -3.41 -5.02 -11.05
CA ALA A 44 -4.40 -5.66 -11.92
C ALA A 44 -5.47 -4.67 -12.39
N ARG A 45 -5.89 -4.78 -13.65
CA ARG A 45 -6.94 -3.92 -14.21
C ARG A 45 -8.25 -4.02 -13.44
N GLU A 46 -8.58 -5.21 -12.96
CA GLU A 46 -9.79 -5.48 -12.20
C GLU A 46 -9.84 -4.66 -10.91
N GLN A 47 -8.68 -4.40 -10.31
CA GLN A 47 -8.62 -3.58 -9.10
C GLN A 47 -9.03 -2.13 -9.40
N PHE A 48 -8.70 -1.61 -10.57
CA PHE A 48 -9.18 -0.28 -11.01
C PHE A 48 -10.68 -0.31 -11.27
N ALA A 49 -11.17 -1.33 -11.98
CA ALA A 49 -12.60 -1.46 -12.27
C ALA A 49 -13.44 -1.57 -11.00
N ASP A 50 -12.93 -2.23 -9.98
CA ASP A 50 -13.63 -2.41 -8.71
C ASP A 50 -13.46 -1.23 -7.75
N GLY A 51 -12.75 -0.18 -8.16
CA GLY A 51 -12.54 1.02 -7.34
C GLY A 51 -11.62 0.83 -6.15
N LEU A 52 -10.74 -0.16 -6.20
CA LEU A 52 -9.89 -0.54 -5.07
C LEU A 52 -8.57 0.23 -5.02
N VAL A 53 -8.18 0.89 -6.12
CA VAL A 53 -6.93 1.63 -6.20
C VAL A 53 -7.17 3.08 -5.80
N ARG A 54 -6.45 3.54 -4.77
CA ARG A 54 -6.56 4.91 -4.27
C ARG A 54 -5.24 5.62 -4.48
N VAL A 55 -5.29 6.85 -4.97
CA VAL A 55 -4.08 7.66 -5.17
C VAL A 55 -4.09 8.86 -4.23
N ALA A 56 -2.91 9.21 -3.75
CA ALA A 56 -2.68 10.42 -2.98
C ALA A 56 -2.10 11.48 -3.92
N GLU A 57 -2.70 12.65 -3.90
CA GLU A 57 -2.22 13.80 -4.68
C GLU A 57 -1.67 14.87 -3.76
N GLY A 58 -0.58 15.50 -4.18
CA GLY A 58 -0.11 16.72 -3.55
C GLY A 58 -0.97 17.92 -3.94
N ASP A 59 -0.66 19.10 -3.39
CA ASP A 59 -1.39 20.32 -3.65
C ASP A 59 -1.26 20.84 -5.09
N ASP A 60 -0.24 20.38 -5.83
CA ASP A 60 -0.06 20.66 -7.25
C ASP A 60 -0.80 19.67 -8.17
N GLY A 61 -1.54 18.71 -7.60
CA GLY A 61 -2.27 17.70 -8.35
C GLY A 61 -1.44 16.52 -8.81
N SER A 62 -0.13 16.50 -8.54
CA SER A 62 0.71 15.36 -8.93
C SER A 62 0.47 14.16 -8.01
N VAL A 63 0.55 12.96 -8.58
CA VAL A 63 0.40 11.71 -7.82
C VAL A 63 1.66 11.49 -6.97
N ALA A 64 1.47 11.38 -5.67
CA ALA A 64 2.56 11.21 -4.71
C ALA A 64 2.65 9.78 -4.16
N GLY A 65 1.62 8.98 -4.34
CA GLY A 65 1.59 7.61 -3.88
C GLY A 65 0.25 6.94 -4.18
N PHE A 66 0.15 5.65 -3.90
CA PHE A 66 -1.11 4.92 -4.05
C PHE A 66 -1.18 3.74 -3.09
N ALA A 67 -2.40 3.24 -2.90
CA ALA A 67 -2.64 2.05 -2.10
C ALA A 67 -3.77 1.22 -2.71
N VAL A 68 -3.73 -0.08 -2.47
CA VAL A 68 -4.79 -1.01 -2.85
C VAL A 68 -5.20 -1.78 -1.61
N LEU A 69 -6.45 -1.60 -1.20
CA LEU A 69 -7.04 -2.33 -0.08
C LEU A 69 -8.14 -3.24 -0.63
N LEU A 70 -8.04 -4.53 -0.34
CA LEU A 70 -9.01 -5.51 -0.82
C LEU A 70 -10.22 -5.58 0.12
N PRO A 71 -11.41 -5.92 -0.41
CA PRO A 71 -12.60 -6.11 0.43
C PRO A 71 -12.36 -7.15 1.52
N PRO A 72 -13.07 -7.05 2.66
CA PRO A 72 -12.78 -7.92 3.80
C PRO A 72 -13.10 -9.39 3.51
N VAL A 73 -12.25 -10.26 4.05
CA VAL A 73 -12.46 -11.70 4.12
C VAL A 73 -12.28 -12.07 5.59
N ASP A 74 -13.30 -12.70 6.16
CA ASP A 74 -13.31 -13.07 7.59
C ASP A 74 -13.00 -11.87 8.51
N GLY A 75 -13.54 -10.70 8.15
CA GLY A 75 -13.43 -9.49 8.95
C GLY A 75 -12.14 -8.70 8.76
N ALA A 76 -11.22 -9.14 7.93
CA ALA A 76 -9.96 -8.44 7.70
C ALA A 76 -9.78 -8.04 6.23
N CYS A 77 -9.34 -6.81 6.01
CA CYS A 77 -8.98 -6.31 4.68
C CYS A 77 -7.48 -6.50 4.46
N GLU A 78 -7.10 -7.14 3.35
CA GLU A 78 -5.70 -7.23 2.98
C GLU A 78 -5.25 -5.94 2.32
N LEU A 79 -4.19 -5.34 2.82
CA LEU A 79 -3.52 -4.21 2.16
C LEU A 79 -2.57 -4.81 1.13
N ASP A 80 -3.01 -4.81 -0.12
CA ASP A 80 -2.29 -5.46 -1.22
C ASP A 80 -1.11 -4.62 -1.70
N ALA A 81 -1.20 -3.29 -1.60
CA ALA A 81 -0.14 -2.38 -2.00
C ALA A 81 -0.26 -1.06 -1.22
N ILE A 82 0.87 -0.49 -0.88
CA ILE A 82 1.01 0.91 -0.48
C ILE A 82 2.41 1.37 -0.88
N PHE A 83 2.47 2.37 -1.74
CA PHE A 83 3.74 2.89 -2.27
C PHE A 83 3.69 4.41 -2.33
N VAL A 84 4.81 5.02 -1.96
CA VAL A 84 4.99 6.47 -1.94
C VAL A 84 6.16 6.82 -2.85
N GLU A 85 6.00 7.88 -3.63
CA GLU A 85 7.08 8.41 -4.47
C GLU A 85 8.30 8.69 -3.59
N PRO A 86 9.49 8.13 -3.92
CA PRO A 86 10.67 8.29 -3.06
C PRO A 86 11.01 9.73 -2.70
N GLU A 87 10.80 10.66 -3.63
CA GLU A 87 11.11 12.08 -3.44
C GLU A 87 10.30 12.76 -2.33
N VAL A 88 9.12 12.21 -2.01
CA VAL A 88 8.23 12.81 -1.01
C VAL A 88 8.00 11.92 0.21
N MET A 89 8.82 10.90 0.38
CA MET A 89 8.78 10.08 1.59
C MET A 89 9.04 10.94 2.83
N GLY A 90 8.30 10.66 3.90
CA GLY A 90 8.39 11.44 5.13
C GLY A 90 7.54 12.70 5.17
N SER A 91 6.78 12.98 4.11
CA SER A 91 5.92 14.18 4.04
C SER A 91 4.45 13.91 4.40
N GLY A 92 4.12 12.71 4.90
CA GLY A 92 2.77 12.38 5.33
C GLY A 92 1.90 11.69 4.29
N VAL A 93 2.44 11.37 3.12
CA VAL A 93 1.69 10.69 2.05
C VAL A 93 1.28 9.28 2.46
N GLY A 94 2.22 8.50 2.98
CA GLY A 94 1.94 7.14 3.45
C GLY A 94 0.91 7.12 4.57
N ARG A 95 1.00 8.08 5.48
CA ARG A 95 0.04 8.22 6.57
C ARG A 95 -1.37 8.53 6.04
N ALA A 96 -1.48 9.44 5.08
CA ALA A 96 -2.76 9.80 4.48
C ALA A 96 -3.40 8.59 3.78
N LEU A 97 -2.61 7.82 3.04
CA LEU A 97 -3.08 6.59 2.40
C LEU A 97 -3.53 5.55 3.42
N MET A 98 -2.81 5.41 4.51
CA MET A 98 -3.16 4.44 5.55
C MET A 98 -4.44 4.86 6.29
N GLU A 99 -4.63 6.13 6.56
CA GLU A 99 -5.85 6.62 7.18
C GLU A 99 -7.06 6.43 6.26
N ASP A 100 -6.90 6.68 4.95
CA ASP A 100 -7.93 6.40 3.96
C ASP A 100 -8.28 4.89 3.95
N ALA A 101 -7.28 4.03 3.99
CA ALA A 101 -7.48 2.58 4.04
C ALA A 101 -8.26 2.17 5.28
N ALA A 102 -7.94 2.75 6.44
CA ALA A 102 -8.65 2.45 7.69
C ALA A 102 -10.12 2.89 7.63
N GLU A 103 -10.39 4.05 7.05
CA GLU A 103 -11.76 4.53 6.86
C GLU A 103 -12.56 3.60 5.93
N ARG A 104 -11.94 3.14 4.87
CA ARG A 104 -12.57 2.23 3.92
C ARG A 104 -12.85 0.86 4.55
N ALA A 105 -11.89 0.33 5.30
CA ALA A 105 -12.07 -0.92 6.02
C ALA A 105 -13.26 -0.83 6.98
N LEU A 106 -13.36 0.27 7.73
CA LEU A 106 -14.50 0.52 8.62
C LEU A 106 -15.82 0.59 7.86
N ALA A 107 -15.85 1.29 6.72
CA ALA A 107 -17.05 1.40 5.89
C ALA A 107 -17.52 0.04 5.36
N TRP A 108 -16.60 -0.87 5.14
CA TRP A 108 -16.92 -2.25 4.74
C TRP A 108 -17.30 -3.16 5.92
N GLY A 109 -17.25 -2.67 7.15
CA GLY A 109 -17.55 -3.46 8.34
C GLY A 109 -16.41 -4.37 8.79
N ALA A 110 -15.20 -4.13 8.32
CA ALA A 110 -14.04 -4.91 8.73
C ALA A 110 -13.59 -4.52 10.14
N THR A 111 -12.90 -5.44 10.81
CA THR A 111 -12.36 -5.22 12.16
C THR A 111 -10.84 -5.08 12.16
N ALA A 112 -10.18 -5.36 11.04
CA ALA A 112 -8.73 -5.27 10.95
C ALA A 112 -8.27 -5.05 9.50
N ILE A 113 -7.05 -4.54 9.38
CA ILE A 113 -6.27 -4.54 8.15
C ILE A 113 -5.07 -5.45 8.37
N GLU A 114 -4.77 -6.29 7.39
CA GLU A 114 -3.60 -7.16 7.40
C GLU A 114 -2.70 -6.86 6.22
N VAL A 115 -1.41 -7.07 6.39
CA VAL A 115 -0.42 -6.85 5.33
C VAL A 115 0.69 -7.89 5.46
N VAL A 116 1.25 -8.29 4.32
CA VAL A 116 2.53 -9.01 4.30
C VAL A 116 3.58 -7.96 3.95
N ALA A 117 4.28 -7.49 4.97
CA ALA A 117 5.23 -6.39 4.84
C ALA A 117 6.59 -6.88 4.42
N ASN A 118 7.28 -6.10 3.58
CA ASN A 118 8.72 -6.24 3.44
C ASN A 118 9.35 -5.91 4.80
N PRO A 119 10.31 -6.72 5.31
CA PRO A 119 10.92 -6.45 6.60
C PRO A 119 11.53 -5.04 6.71
N ASP A 120 12.00 -4.46 5.60
CA ASP A 120 12.56 -3.12 5.59
C ASP A 120 11.50 -2.03 5.83
N ALA A 121 10.23 -2.35 5.65
CA ALA A 121 9.11 -1.43 5.85
C ALA A 121 8.41 -1.64 7.21
N ALA A 122 8.85 -2.57 8.03
CA ALA A 122 8.19 -2.90 9.28
C ALA A 122 8.01 -1.67 10.19
N GLY A 123 9.01 -0.80 10.26
CA GLY A 123 8.95 0.42 11.06
C GLY A 123 7.83 1.37 10.63
N PHE A 124 7.59 1.49 9.32
CA PHE A 124 6.48 2.29 8.81
C PHE A 124 5.14 1.73 9.31
N TYR A 125 4.95 0.41 9.19
CA TYR A 125 3.70 -0.21 9.63
C TYR A 125 3.52 -0.13 11.14
N GLU A 126 4.58 -0.31 11.91
CA GLU A 126 4.51 -0.18 13.37
C GLU A 126 4.08 1.23 13.77
N ARG A 127 4.62 2.26 13.14
CA ARG A 127 4.21 3.65 13.39
C ARG A 127 2.76 3.91 12.98
N ALA A 128 2.25 3.13 12.02
CA ALA A 128 0.85 3.23 11.57
C ALA A 128 -0.11 2.38 12.43
N GLY A 129 0.37 1.78 13.52
CA GLY A 129 -0.47 1.04 14.45
C GLY A 129 -0.55 -0.46 14.21
N PHE A 130 0.28 -0.99 13.33
CA PHE A 130 0.33 -2.44 13.09
C PHE A 130 1.22 -3.12 14.12
N THR A 131 0.88 -4.36 14.45
CA THR A 131 1.72 -5.24 15.26
C THR A 131 2.21 -6.39 14.40
N ALA A 132 3.47 -6.77 14.64
CA ALA A 132 4.10 -7.86 13.90
C ALA A 132 3.56 -9.22 14.36
N GLY A 133 3.36 -10.11 13.41
CA GLY A 133 2.99 -11.49 13.63
C GLY A 133 4.06 -12.44 13.09
N SER A 134 3.64 -13.44 12.33
CA SER A 134 4.52 -14.48 11.82
C SER A 134 5.30 -14.05 10.59
N GLU A 135 6.45 -14.66 10.39
CA GLU A 135 7.20 -14.58 9.15
C GLU A 135 6.53 -15.46 8.08
N VAL A 136 6.47 -14.97 6.86
CA VAL A 136 5.79 -15.61 5.73
C VAL A 136 6.77 -15.68 4.56
N ALA A 137 6.84 -16.82 3.86
CA ALA A 137 7.65 -16.92 2.65
C ALA A 137 7.00 -16.15 1.51
N THR A 138 7.80 -15.34 0.81
CA THR A 138 7.37 -14.65 -0.40
C THR A 138 8.24 -15.04 -1.59
N ARG A 139 7.87 -14.60 -2.80
CA ARG A 139 8.60 -14.92 -4.03
C ARG A 139 10.09 -14.58 -3.95
N PHE A 140 10.46 -13.50 -3.26
CA PHE A 140 11.84 -13.01 -3.22
C PHE A 140 12.52 -13.14 -1.86
N GLY A 141 11.84 -13.73 -0.87
CA GLY A 141 12.39 -13.88 0.47
C GLY A 141 11.34 -13.75 1.54
N PRO A 142 11.74 -13.67 2.82
CA PRO A 142 10.77 -13.60 3.91
C PRO A 142 10.00 -12.29 3.93
N GLY A 143 8.71 -12.36 4.21
CA GLY A 143 7.84 -11.24 4.53
C GLY A 143 7.37 -11.35 5.96
N LEU A 144 6.83 -10.28 6.49
CA LEU A 144 6.33 -10.22 7.86
C LEU A 144 4.84 -9.92 7.82
N ARG A 145 4.02 -10.83 8.35
CA ARG A 145 2.59 -10.57 8.47
C ARG A 145 2.37 -9.60 9.62
N MET A 146 1.65 -8.53 9.33
CA MET A 146 1.35 -7.50 10.33
C MET A 146 -0.14 -7.19 10.31
N ARG A 147 -0.68 -6.73 11.44
CA ARG A 147 -2.12 -6.52 11.62
C ARG A 147 -2.38 -5.25 12.42
N ARG A 148 -3.38 -4.50 11.99
CA ARG A 148 -3.91 -3.33 12.69
C ARG A 148 -5.40 -3.50 12.89
N ALA A 149 -5.87 -3.37 14.14
CA ALA A 149 -7.30 -3.32 14.42
C ALA A 149 -7.89 -2.00 13.90
N VAL A 150 -9.12 -2.05 13.38
CA VAL A 150 -9.88 -0.85 12.97
C VAL A 150 -11.22 -0.85 13.71
N GLY A 151 -11.73 0.35 14.00
CA GLY A 151 -12.98 0.50 14.72
C GLY A 151 -12.77 0.64 16.22
N PRO A 152 -13.88 0.67 16.99
CA PRO A 152 -13.78 0.80 18.45
C PRO A 152 -13.11 -0.42 19.05
N PRO A 153 -12.38 -0.22 20.16
CA PRO A 153 -11.74 -1.33 20.86
C PRO A 153 -12.77 -2.29 21.50
#